data_892d1e1ced69851a2976db76d33c09d6
#
_entry.id   892d1e1ced69851a2976db76d33c09d6
#
_cell.length_a   1.000
_cell.length_b   1.000
_cell.length_c   1.000
_cell.angle_alpha   90.00
_cell.angle_beta   90.00
_cell.angle_gamma   90.00
#
_symmetry.space_group_name_H-M   'P 1'
#
loop_
_entity.id
_entity.type
_entity.pdbx_description
1 polymer ?
#
loop_
_entity_poly.entity_id
_entity_poly.type
_entity_poly.pdbx_seq_one_letter_code
_entity_poly.pdbx_strand_id
1 'polypeptide(L)'
;ADGHGEDSAHAPDDGGAGGDHGGHGAAAAGPDADEFRRMTDEFIERYRLPDGVVHPRLLAAQPETGHDGHAAPATDDAHAAHAGPATDDAHGAPIDVLMSAGQWYYLPAALRLDAGQPYRFRMMALDVSHGASIQFGNGGRLVRLRPGRITEIGMTFERPGRYLMLCTLYCGAAHDRMQATIEVV
;
A
#
# COMPACT_ATOMS: atom_id res chain seq x y z
N ALA A 1 -22.87 59.96 -30.92
CA ALA A 1 -23.05 60.81 -29.76
C ALA A 1 -22.61 60.08 -28.53
N ASP A 2 -21.52 60.60 -28.06
CA ASP A 2 -21.09 60.88 -26.69
C ASP A 2 -20.79 59.63 -25.81
N GLY A 3 -19.65 59.36 -25.33
CA GLY A 3 -18.53 60.25 -24.92
C GLY A 3 -18.34 60.11 -23.40
N HIS A 4 -17.10 60.08 -22.99
CA HIS A 4 -16.54 60.10 -21.64
C HIS A 4 -16.19 58.71 -21.09
N GLY A 5 -15.00 58.34 -20.78
CA GLY A 5 -13.80 59.13 -20.35
C GLY A 5 -13.65 58.97 -18.85
N GLU A 6 -12.57 58.46 -18.48
CA GLU A 6 -11.69 58.92 -17.40
C GLU A 6 -11.00 57.80 -16.64
N ASP A 7 -9.72 57.87 -16.80
CA ASP A 7 -8.63 57.37 -15.98
C ASP A 7 -8.87 57.44 -14.48
N SER A 8 -8.37 56.45 -13.79
CA SER A 8 -7.74 56.67 -12.48
C SER A 8 -6.72 55.58 -12.21
N ALA A 9 -5.49 55.99 -12.45
CA ALA A 9 -4.29 55.38 -11.92
C ALA A 9 -4.29 55.42 -10.39
N HIS A 10 -3.99 54.33 -9.75
CA HIS A 10 -3.45 54.33 -8.40
C HIS A 10 -2.23 53.45 -8.33
N ALA A 11 -1.14 54.10 -8.04
CA ALA A 11 0.19 53.57 -7.83
C ALA A 11 0.32 52.92 -6.42
N PRO A 12 1.45 52.35 -6.09
CA PRO A 12 1.60 51.18 -5.23
C PRO A 12 1.72 51.54 -3.75
N ASP A 13 1.31 50.67 -2.89
CA ASP A 13 1.72 50.71 -1.50
C ASP A 13 2.66 49.58 -1.16
N ASP A 14 3.79 50.03 -0.72
CA ASP A 14 4.95 49.27 -0.30
C ASP A 14 4.77 48.91 1.18
N GLY A 15 5.20 47.71 1.56
CA GLY A 15 5.54 47.51 2.96
C GLY A 15 4.87 46.40 3.68
N GLY A 16 5.61 45.37 4.01
CA GLY A 16 5.22 44.42 5.04
C GLY A 16 6.05 43.16 5.08
N ALA A 17 7.19 43.32 5.67
CA ALA A 17 8.14 42.27 6.06
C ALA A 17 7.54 41.06 6.77
N GLY A 18 8.15 39.90 6.51
CA GLY A 18 8.50 38.96 7.58
C GLY A 18 7.41 38.06 8.10
N GLY A 19 7.35 36.90 7.59
CA GLY A 19 6.71 35.75 8.21
C GLY A 19 7.42 34.48 7.76
N ASP A 20 8.61 34.28 8.29
CA ASP A 20 9.27 32.98 8.29
C ASP A 20 8.42 32.01 9.13
N HIS A 21 7.49 31.34 8.49
CA HIS A 21 6.76 30.27 9.13
C HIS A 21 7.51 28.98 8.89
N GLY A 22 8.21 28.65 9.97
CA GLY A 22 8.91 27.45 10.32
C GLY A 22 8.52 26.18 9.59
N GLY A 23 9.58 25.46 9.25
CA GLY A 23 9.59 24.17 8.63
C GLY A 23 8.45 23.25 9.05
N HIS A 24 7.55 23.01 8.13
CA HIS A 24 6.79 21.79 8.14
C HIS A 24 7.80 20.66 7.91
N GLY A 25 8.09 19.91 8.98
CA GLY A 25 8.88 18.71 8.88
C GLY A 25 8.35 17.91 7.72
N ALA A 26 9.18 17.71 6.70
CA ALA A 26 8.87 16.86 5.57
C ALA A 26 8.59 15.49 6.16
N ALA A 27 7.31 15.12 6.26
CA ALA A 27 6.93 13.74 6.41
C ALA A 27 7.68 13.01 5.29
N ALA A 28 8.48 11.99 5.65
CA ALA A 28 9.28 11.26 4.69
C ALA A 28 8.36 10.90 3.52
N ALA A 29 8.64 11.46 2.35
CA ALA A 29 7.87 11.15 1.16
C ALA A 29 8.00 9.64 0.95
N GLY A 30 6.86 8.94 0.79
CA GLY A 30 6.87 7.51 0.47
C GLY A 30 7.68 7.25 -0.81
N PRO A 31 7.94 5.98 -1.14
CA PRO A 31 8.69 5.63 -2.33
C PRO A 31 8.03 6.23 -3.59
N ASP A 32 8.84 6.65 -4.53
CA ASP A 32 8.37 7.00 -5.86
C ASP A 32 7.98 5.74 -6.67
N ALA A 33 7.53 5.92 -7.92
CA ALA A 33 7.07 4.82 -8.75
C ALA A 33 8.18 3.82 -9.08
N ASP A 34 9.40 4.30 -9.34
CA ASP A 34 10.54 3.45 -9.69
C ASP A 34 11.04 2.66 -8.47
N GLU A 35 11.08 3.31 -7.33
CA GLU A 35 11.43 2.66 -6.06
C GLU A 35 10.37 1.62 -5.68
N PHE A 36 9.09 1.96 -5.77
CA PHE A 36 8.02 1.01 -5.47
C PHE A 36 8.02 -0.18 -6.44
N ARG A 37 8.36 0.04 -7.72
CA ARG A 37 8.54 -1.03 -8.68
C ARG A 37 9.66 -1.97 -8.25
N ARG A 38 10.82 -1.46 -7.86
CA ARG A 38 11.93 -2.29 -7.35
C ARG A 38 11.51 -3.10 -6.11
N MET A 39 10.85 -2.45 -5.14
CA MET A 39 10.32 -3.13 -3.96
C MET A 39 9.36 -4.27 -4.35
N THR A 40 8.51 -4.05 -5.34
CA THR A 40 7.59 -5.08 -5.84
C THR A 40 8.35 -6.23 -6.52
N ASP A 41 9.37 -5.94 -7.30
CA ASP A 41 10.19 -6.96 -7.98
C ASP A 41 10.95 -7.81 -6.94
N GLU A 42 11.53 -7.20 -5.91
CA GLU A 42 12.18 -7.89 -4.79
C GLU A 42 11.19 -8.77 -4.00
N PHE A 43 9.99 -8.26 -3.75
CA PHE A 43 8.92 -9.02 -3.13
C PHE A 43 8.53 -10.26 -3.99
N ILE A 44 8.39 -10.08 -5.30
CA ILE A 44 8.09 -11.17 -6.22
C ILE A 44 9.19 -12.23 -6.18
N GLU A 45 10.46 -11.85 -6.29
CA GLU A 45 11.57 -12.79 -6.25
C GLU A 45 11.64 -13.56 -4.92
N ARG A 46 11.36 -12.88 -3.81
CA ARG A 46 11.40 -13.47 -2.47
C ARG A 46 10.36 -14.58 -2.26
N TYR A 47 9.16 -14.41 -2.86
CA TYR A 47 8.01 -15.28 -2.62
C TYR A 47 7.57 -16.09 -3.84
N ARG A 48 8.32 -16.03 -4.92
CA ARG A 48 8.03 -16.77 -6.15
C ARG A 48 8.19 -18.26 -5.94
N LEU A 49 7.16 -19.01 -6.29
CA LEU A 49 7.19 -20.46 -6.35
C LEU A 49 7.73 -20.94 -7.71
N PRO A 50 8.12 -22.25 -7.83
CA PRO A 50 8.59 -22.81 -9.09
C PRO A 50 7.58 -22.71 -10.25
N ASP A 51 6.29 -22.63 -9.95
CA ASP A 51 5.20 -22.43 -10.93
C ASP A 51 5.02 -20.96 -11.35
N GLY A 52 5.82 -20.05 -10.81
CA GLY A 52 5.77 -18.61 -11.11
C GLY A 52 4.74 -17.83 -10.28
N VAL A 53 3.93 -18.50 -9.48
CA VAL A 53 2.97 -17.86 -8.57
C VAL A 53 3.71 -17.26 -7.37
N VAL A 54 3.29 -16.11 -6.89
CA VAL A 54 3.89 -15.46 -5.72
C VAL A 54 3.05 -15.81 -4.48
N HIS A 55 3.71 -16.43 -3.47
CA HIS A 55 3.03 -16.88 -2.25
C HIS A 55 3.68 -16.25 -1.01
N PRO A 56 3.23 -15.06 -0.60
CA PRO A 56 3.75 -14.41 0.60
C PRO A 56 3.33 -15.19 1.83
N ARG A 57 4.31 -15.60 2.63
CA ARG A 57 4.16 -16.31 3.89
C ARG A 57 5.03 -15.66 4.95
N LEU A 58 4.67 -15.85 6.21
CA LEU A 58 5.62 -15.61 7.28
C LEU A 58 6.76 -16.61 7.09
N LEU A 59 7.91 -16.11 6.64
CA LEU A 59 9.11 -16.94 6.61
C LEU A 59 9.40 -17.32 8.06
N ALA A 60 9.44 -18.60 8.36
CA ALA A 60 9.90 -19.05 9.66
C ALA A 60 11.23 -18.36 9.94
N ALA A 61 11.33 -17.67 11.09
CA ALA A 61 12.55 -17.02 11.50
C ALA A 61 13.66 -18.08 11.41
N GLN A 62 14.65 -17.84 10.56
CA GLN A 62 15.83 -18.71 10.54
C GLN A 62 16.40 -18.64 11.94
N PRO A 63 16.73 -19.79 12.58
CA PRO A 63 17.35 -19.74 13.90
C PRO A 63 18.65 -18.94 13.73
N GLU A 64 18.67 -17.77 14.36
CA GLU A 64 19.84 -16.94 14.45
C GLU A 64 20.95 -17.81 15.05
N THR A 65 21.92 -18.21 14.24
CA THR A 65 23.10 -18.92 14.71
C THR A 65 23.91 -17.98 15.58
N GLY A 66 23.74 -18.14 16.87
CA GLY A 66 24.65 -17.80 17.95
C GLY A 66 25.32 -16.44 17.94
N HIS A 67 24.87 -15.56 18.83
CA HIS A 67 25.80 -14.75 19.60
C HIS A 67 25.56 -15.00 21.08
N ASP A 68 26.57 -15.64 21.69
CA ASP A 68 26.68 -15.89 23.10
C ASP A 68 26.63 -14.62 23.94
N GLY A 69 25.84 -14.69 24.99
CA GLY A 69 26.19 -14.17 26.31
C GLY A 69 26.19 -12.67 26.53
N HIS A 70 25.13 -12.21 27.18
CA HIS A 70 25.28 -11.37 28.37
C HIS A 70 23.98 -11.42 29.18
N ALA A 71 24.07 -12.12 30.31
CA ALA A 71 23.08 -12.06 31.38
C ALA A 71 23.12 -10.67 32.03
N ALA A 72 21.99 -10.02 32.18
CA ALA A 72 21.81 -8.89 33.08
C ALA A 72 20.57 -9.12 33.96
N PRO A 73 20.58 -8.65 35.22
CA PRO A 73 19.78 -9.17 36.30
C PRO A 73 18.34 -8.64 36.31
N ALA A 74 17.47 -9.46 36.89
CA ALA A 74 16.08 -9.16 37.19
C ALA A 74 15.96 -7.95 38.14
N THR A 75 15.08 -7.01 37.80
CA THR A 75 14.48 -6.10 38.78
C THR A 75 12.97 -6.28 38.70
N ASP A 76 12.44 -6.80 39.83
CA ASP A 76 11.01 -6.76 40.17
C ASP A 76 10.54 -5.31 40.27
N ASP A 77 9.48 -4.97 39.50
CA ASP A 77 8.55 -3.93 39.94
C ASP A 77 7.17 -4.20 39.30
N ALA A 78 6.27 -4.61 40.17
CA ALA A 78 4.87 -4.82 39.88
C ALA A 78 4.14 -3.48 39.76
N HIS A 79 3.67 -3.13 38.60
CA HIS A 79 2.59 -2.17 38.42
C HIS A 79 1.46 -2.76 37.56
N ALA A 80 0.29 -2.84 38.24
CA ALA A 80 -0.96 -3.32 37.71
C ALA A 80 -1.33 -2.63 36.37
N ALA A 81 -1.40 -3.41 35.32
CA ALA A 81 -1.86 -2.99 34.02
C ALA A 81 -3.39 -2.98 33.96
N HIS A 82 -3.96 -1.87 33.52
CA HIS A 82 -5.34 -1.77 33.12
C HIS A 82 -5.57 -2.65 31.88
N ALA A 83 -6.43 -3.65 32.03
CA ALA A 83 -6.89 -4.48 30.95
C ALA A 83 -7.78 -3.61 30.02
N GLY A 84 -7.23 -3.25 28.87
CA GLY A 84 -8.02 -2.82 27.71
C GLY A 84 -8.75 -4.03 27.12
N PRO A 85 -9.84 -3.83 26.34
CA PRO A 85 -10.58 -4.93 25.78
C PRO A 85 -9.68 -5.82 24.93
N ALA A 86 -9.70 -7.11 25.22
CA ALA A 86 -9.02 -8.12 24.43
C ALA A 86 -9.56 -8.08 22.99
N THR A 87 -8.74 -7.58 22.08
CA THR A 87 -8.94 -7.82 20.65
C THR A 87 -8.59 -9.28 20.38
N ASP A 88 -9.48 -9.98 19.74
CA ASP A 88 -9.36 -11.39 19.31
C ASP A 88 -8.09 -11.56 18.45
N ASP A 89 -6.94 -11.81 19.07
CA ASP A 89 -5.64 -12.07 18.42
C ASP A 89 -5.53 -13.54 17.94
N ALA A 90 -6.64 -14.12 17.49
CA ALA A 90 -6.63 -15.46 16.90
C ALA A 90 -6.02 -15.47 15.47
N HIS A 91 -5.84 -14.31 14.87
CA HIS A 91 -5.22 -14.16 13.55
C HIS A 91 -3.85 -13.51 13.70
N GLY A 92 -2.79 -14.17 13.18
CA GLY A 92 -1.42 -13.65 13.20
C GLY A 92 -1.30 -12.25 12.58
N ALA A 93 -0.15 -11.60 12.77
CA ALA A 93 0.11 -10.30 12.17
C ALA A 93 -0.14 -10.32 10.65
N PRO A 94 -0.68 -9.22 10.07
CA PRO A 94 -0.95 -9.17 8.64
C PRO A 94 0.34 -9.27 7.83
N ILE A 95 0.31 -10.06 6.75
CA ILE A 95 1.42 -10.22 5.81
C ILE A 95 1.30 -9.15 4.72
N ASP A 96 2.38 -8.42 4.47
CA ASP A 96 2.40 -7.43 3.39
C ASP A 96 2.41 -8.10 2.02
N VAL A 97 1.56 -7.58 1.12
CA VAL A 97 1.50 -7.94 -0.30
C VAL A 97 1.75 -6.69 -1.12
N LEU A 98 2.89 -6.62 -1.78
CA LEU A 98 3.22 -5.50 -2.65
C LEU A 98 2.72 -5.76 -4.06
N MET A 99 2.01 -4.78 -4.64
CA MET A 99 1.50 -4.87 -6.01
C MET A 99 1.66 -3.56 -6.77
N SER A 100 2.32 -3.63 -7.91
CA SER A 100 2.40 -2.54 -8.86
C SER A 100 1.34 -2.68 -9.95
N ALA A 101 0.79 -1.56 -10.41
CA ALA A 101 -0.13 -1.49 -11.54
C ALA A 101 0.46 -0.59 -12.64
N GLY A 102 0.48 -1.08 -13.85
CA GLY A 102 0.89 -0.32 -15.05
C GLY A 102 -0.03 -0.65 -16.22
N GLN A 103 0.15 0.03 -17.36
CA GLN A 103 -0.63 -0.22 -18.58
C GLN A 103 -0.10 -1.49 -19.27
N TRP A 104 -0.78 -2.58 -19.28
CA TRP A 104 -2.08 -3.01 -18.74
C TRP A 104 -1.88 -4.28 -17.94
N TYR A 105 -1.25 -4.18 -16.81
CA TYR A 105 -0.86 -5.32 -15.99
C TYR A 105 -0.92 -4.99 -14.48
N TYR A 106 -0.99 -6.04 -13.69
CA TYR A 106 -0.60 -6.02 -12.27
C TYR A 106 0.62 -6.89 -12.07
N LEU A 107 1.48 -6.50 -11.16
CA LEU A 107 2.59 -7.31 -10.69
C LEU A 107 2.50 -7.49 -9.17
N PRO A 108 2.53 -8.71 -8.68
CA PRO A 108 2.47 -9.98 -9.45
C PRO A 108 1.11 -10.17 -10.13
N ALA A 109 1.11 -10.89 -11.27
CA ALA A 109 -0.12 -11.23 -12.00
C ALA A 109 -0.87 -12.42 -11.38
N ALA A 110 -0.18 -13.22 -10.57
CA ALA A 110 -0.73 -14.38 -9.87
C ALA A 110 -0.21 -14.44 -8.42
N LEU A 111 -1.15 -14.47 -7.49
CA LEU A 111 -0.90 -14.63 -6.06
C LEU A 111 -1.51 -15.93 -5.57
N ARG A 112 -0.84 -16.57 -4.61
CA ARG A 112 -1.41 -17.62 -3.77
C ARG A 112 -1.42 -17.12 -2.33
N LEU A 113 -2.55 -17.25 -1.64
CA LEU A 113 -2.76 -16.78 -0.29
C LEU A 113 -3.34 -17.89 0.57
N ASP A 114 -3.06 -17.88 1.86
CA ASP A 114 -3.59 -18.86 2.81
C ASP A 114 -4.95 -18.37 3.34
N ALA A 115 -5.95 -19.27 3.40
CA ALA A 115 -7.26 -18.95 3.94
C ALA A 115 -7.17 -18.59 5.43
N GLY A 116 -7.93 -17.57 5.85
CA GLY A 116 -7.95 -17.09 7.24
C GLY A 116 -6.73 -16.21 7.62
N GLN A 117 -5.69 -16.14 6.78
CA GLN A 117 -4.53 -15.26 7.05
C GLN A 117 -4.86 -13.81 6.70
N PRO A 118 -4.67 -12.85 7.61
CA PRO A 118 -4.76 -11.43 7.29
C PRO A 118 -3.62 -10.99 6.38
N TYR A 119 -3.96 -10.22 5.34
CA TYR A 119 -3.01 -9.60 4.42
C TYR A 119 -3.21 -8.10 4.36
N ARG A 120 -2.11 -7.36 4.23
CA ARG A 120 -2.12 -5.93 3.95
C ARG A 120 -1.59 -5.70 2.53
N PHE A 121 -2.49 -5.41 1.61
CA PHE A 121 -2.13 -5.06 0.24
C PHE A 121 -1.65 -3.61 0.20
N ARG A 122 -0.45 -3.42 -0.31
CA ARG A 122 0.18 -2.13 -0.56
C ARG A 122 0.35 -1.99 -2.07
N MET A 123 -0.42 -1.11 -2.67
CA MET A 123 -0.53 -1.02 -4.12
C MET A 123 -0.22 0.39 -4.62
N MET A 124 0.43 0.48 -5.79
CA MET A 124 0.71 1.76 -6.45
C MET A 124 0.57 1.63 -7.96
N ALA A 125 0.01 2.66 -8.60
CA ALA A 125 0.10 2.84 -10.04
C ALA A 125 1.46 3.43 -10.41
N LEU A 126 2.10 2.90 -11.46
CA LEU A 126 3.43 3.35 -11.89
C LEU A 126 3.37 4.42 -12.99
N ASP A 127 2.24 4.50 -13.72
CA ASP A 127 2.08 5.35 -14.91
C ASP A 127 0.83 6.23 -14.82
N VAL A 128 -0.35 5.68 -15.10
CA VAL A 128 -1.63 6.37 -15.02
C VAL A 128 -2.45 5.82 -13.86
N SER A 129 -3.58 6.45 -13.54
CA SER A 129 -4.48 5.90 -12.52
C SER A 129 -5.14 4.61 -13.01
N HIS A 130 -5.19 3.60 -12.13
CA HIS A 130 -5.88 2.32 -12.34
C HIS A 130 -6.93 2.11 -11.25
N GLY A 131 -7.87 1.21 -11.50
CA GLY A 131 -8.72 0.65 -10.46
C GLY A 131 -8.20 -0.71 -10.04
N ALA A 132 -8.49 -1.14 -8.81
CA ALA A 132 -8.32 -2.52 -8.41
C ALA A 132 -9.60 -2.96 -7.72
N SER A 133 -10.35 -3.83 -8.37
CA SER A 133 -11.56 -4.46 -7.84
C SER A 133 -11.28 -5.93 -7.59
N ILE A 134 -11.24 -6.31 -6.31
CA ILE A 134 -11.04 -7.70 -5.89
C ILE A 134 -12.41 -8.28 -5.59
N GLN A 135 -12.78 -9.32 -6.33
CA GLN A 135 -14.09 -9.93 -6.27
C GLN A 135 -14.13 -11.05 -5.24
N PHE A 136 -15.12 -11.01 -4.33
CA PHE A 136 -15.36 -12.03 -3.29
C PHE A 136 -16.76 -12.60 -3.44
N GLY A 137 -16.99 -13.48 -4.37
CA GLY A 137 -18.34 -14.02 -4.56
C GLY A 137 -19.40 -12.92 -4.74
N ASN A 138 -20.21 -12.67 -3.71
CA ASN A 138 -21.30 -11.67 -3.76
C ASN A 138 -20.86 -10.24 -3.37
N GLY A 139 -19.59 -10.02 -3.08
CA GLY A 139 -19.04 -8.72 -2.72
C GLY A 139 -17.69 -8.46 -3.38
N GLY A 140 -17.14 -7.28 -3.14
CA GLY A 140 -15.84 -6.90 -3.65
C GLY A 140 -15.25 -5.72 -2.91
N ARG A 141 -13.94 -5.58 -3.01
CA ARG A 141 -13.21 -4.37 -2.61
C ARG A 141 -12.78 -3.63 -3.86
N LEU A 142 -13.09 -2.36 -3.91
CA LEU A 142 -12.71 -1.49 -5.01
C LEU A 142 -11.89 -0.33 -4.47
N VAL A 143 -10.69 -0.14 -5.04
CA VAL A 143 -9.82 0.98 -4.71
C VAL A 143 -9.28 1.64 -5.98
N ARG A 144 -8.96 2.91 -5.87
CA ARG A 144 -8.28 3.66 -6.93
C ARG A 144 -6.79 3.73 -6.63
N LEU A 145 -5.98 3.29 -7.57
CA LEU A 145 -4.53 3.39 -7.52
C LEU A 145 -4.09 4.64 -8.26
N ARG A 146 -3.25 5.45 -7.63
CA ARG A 146 -2.73 6.69 -8.21
C ARG A 146 -1.22 6.57 -8.42
N PRO A 147 -0.68 7.21 -9.47
CA PRO A 147 0.76 7.28 -9.67
C PRO A 147 1.48 7.87 -8.45
N GLY A 148 2.59 7.25 -8.07
CA GLY A 148 3.45 7.73 -6.99
C GLY A 148 2.81 7.74 -5.60
N ARG A 149 1.68 7.04 -5.41
CA ARG A 149 0.99 6.99 -4.11
C ARG A 149 0.60 5.58 -3.72
N ILE A 150 1.10 5.13 -2.57
CA ILE A 150 0.71 3.84 -2.01
C ILE A 150 -0.76 3.91 -1.53
N THR A 151 -1.53 2.92 -1.94
CA THR A 151 -2.87 2.62 -1.42
C THR A 151 -2.79 1.34 -0.62
N GLU A 152 -3.24 1.37 0.63
CA GLU A 152 -3.23 0.21 1.52
C GLU A 152 -4.64 -0.26 1.82
N ILE A 153 -4.85 -1.59 1.76
CA ILE A 153 -6.09 -2.24 2.18
C ILE A 153 -5.77 -3.53 2.93
N GLY A 154 -6.43 -3.71 4.06
CA GLY A 154 -6.43 -4.99 4.79
C GLY A 154 -7.47 -5.93 4.23
N MET A 155 -7.13 -7.20 4.06
CA MET A 155 -8.03 -8.25 3.57
C MET A 155 -7.71 -9.60 4.18
N THR A 156 -8.76 -10.34 4.54
CA THR A 156 -8.69 -11.75 4.90
C THR A 156 -9.62 -12.53 3.98
N PHE A 157 -9.13 -13.60 3.38
CA PHE A 157 -9.90 -14.48 2.52
C PHE A 157 -10.30 -15.72 3.34
N GLU A 158 -11.55 -15.80 3.76
CA GLU A 158 -12.02 -16.88 4.63
C GLU A 158 -12.20 -18.22 3.90
N ARG A 159 -12.37 -18.19 2.59
CA ARG A 159 -12.71 -19.37 1.81
C ARG A 159 -11.68 -19.66 0.75
N PRO A 160 -11.16 -20.89 0.67
CA PRO A 160 -10.37 -21.32 -0.47
C PRO A 160 -11.12 -21.13 -1.79
N GLY A 161 -10.38 -20.81 -2.85
CA GLY A 161 -10.96 -20.58 -4.16
C GLY A 161 -10.13 -19.67 -5.04
N ARG A 162 -10.66 -19.34 -6.21
CA ARG A 162 -10.04 -18.49 -7.19
C ARG A 162 -10.76 -17.15 -7.25
N TYR A 163 -10.01 -16.08 -6.99
CA TYR A 163 -10.50 -14.72 -6.99
C TYR A 163 -9.81 -13.93 -8.09
N LEU A 164 -10.50 -12.92 -8.62
CA LEU A 164 -9.95 -12.02 -9.64
C LEU A 164 -9.81 -10.61 -9.11
N MET A 165 -8.72 -9.98 -9.48
CA MET A 165 -8.56 -8.53 -9.38
C MET A 165 -8.67 -7.95 -10.78
N LEU A 166 -9.59 -7.02 -10.98
CA LEU A 166 -9.88 -6.40 -12.27
C LEU A 166 -9.62 -4.90 -12.21
N CYS A 167 -9.10 -4.33 -13.30
CA CYS A 167 -9.04 -2.88 -13.43
C CYS A 167 -10.44 -2.35 -13.73
N THR A 168 -10.90 -1.36 -12.93
CA THR A 168 -12.24 -0.78 -13.04
C THR A 168 -12.22 0.69 -13.43
N LEU A 169 -11.04 1.26 -13.63
CA LEU A 169 -10.85 2.62 -14.11
C LEU A 169 -10.23 2.56 -15.50
N TYR A 170 -10.90 3.15 -16.50
CA TYR A 170 -10.36 3.17 -17.86
C TYR A 170 -8.94 3.76 -17.90
N CYS A 171 -7.99 2.96 -18.33
CA CYS A 171 -6.57 3.28 -18.37
C CYS A 171 -5.94 3.10 -19.77
N GLY A 172 -6.74 2.99 -20.82
CA GLY A 172 -6.29 2.89 -22.20
C GLY A 172 -6.77 1.65 -22.94
N ALA A 173 -6.15 1.35 -24.08
CA ALA A 173 -6.69 0.44 -25.12
C ALA A 173 -6.89 -1.01 -24.66
N ALA A 174 -6.07 -1.55 -23.74
CA ALA A 174 -6.22 -2.92 -23.24
C ALA A 174 -6.72 -2.99 -21.79
N HIS A 175 -7.46 -1.96 -21.38
CA HIS A 175 -8.07 -1.88 -20.04
C HIS A 175 -8.87 -3.13 -19.67
N ASP A 176 -9.63 -3.68 -20.60
CA ASP A 176 -10.48 -4.86 -20.45
C ASP A 176 -9.71 -6.16 -20.17
N ARG A 177 -8.42 -6.19 -20.46
CA ARG A 177 -7.53 -7.34 -20.22
C ARG A 177 -6.71 -7.24 -18.95
N MET A 178 -6.75 -6.09 -18.29
CA MET A 178 -5.95 -5.83 -17.11
C MET A 178 -6.53 -6.53 -15.89
N GLN A 179 -5.92 -7.65 -15.51
CA GLN A 179 -6.35 -8.49 -14.38
C GLN A 179 -5.17 -9.17 -13.69
N ALA A 180 -5.41 -9.59 -12.45
CA ALA A 180 -4.58 -10.52 -11.69
C ALA A 180 -5.43 -11.63 -11.06
N THR A 181 -4.83 -12.77 -10.84
CA THR A 181 -5.48 -13.92 -10.19
C THR A 181 -4.99 -14.06 -8.75
N ILE A 182 -5.89 -14.32 -7.83
CA ILE A 182 -5.61 -14.65 -6.44
C ILE A 182 -6.19 -16.05 -6.18
N GLU A 183 -5.31 -17.02 -5.94
CA GLU A 183 -5.68 -18.36 -5.50
C GLU A 183 -5.58 -18.41 -3.97
N VAL A 184 -6.65 -18.81 -3.32
CA VAL A 184 -6.69 -18.99 -1.86
C VAL A 184 -6.70 -20.49 -1.56
N VAL A 185 -5.77 -20.95 -0.72
CA VAL A 185 -5.58 -22.36 -0.36
C VAL A 185 -5.79 -22.60 1.13
#